data_58650114d9616ec71342b72306bd5e3a
#
_entry.id   58650114d9616ec71342b72306bd5e3a
#
_cell.length_a   1.000
_cell.length_b   1.000
_cell.length_c   1.000
_cell.angle_alpha   90.00
_cell.angle_beta   90.00
_cell.angle_gamma   90.00
#
_symmetry.space_group_name_H-M   'P 1'
#
loop_
_entity.id
_entity.type
_entity.pdbx_description
1 polymer ?
#
loop_
_entity_poly.entity_id
_entity_poly.type
_entity_poly.pdbx_seq_one_letter_code
_entity_poly.pdbx_strand_id
1 'polypeptide(L)'
;MTQAINLRRLTSDDVPHMRNMLSMFGQAFDDFPTYTEDQPSTPYLADLLSSNTFIALAAFEGDRVIGGLAAYVLPKFEQPRREIYVYDLAVAQSHRRLGVATALIRALQRLARELGAYVIFIQADYGDGPAVALYTKLGTREEVLHFDIRPESEDDTA
;
A
#
# COMPACT_ATOMS: atom_id res chain seq x y z
N MET A 1 -0.26 18.55 22.32
CA MET A 1 0.92 18.24 21.47
C MET A 1 0.54 17.11 20.51
N THR A 2 0.63 17.37 19.25
CA THR A 2 0.47 16.31 18.25
C THR A 2 1.72 15.41 18.33
N GLN A 3 1.55 14.18 18.75
CA GLN A 3 2.64 13.22 18.77
C GLN A 3 3.13 13.02 17.33
N ALA A 4 4.42 13.15 17.08
CA ALA A 4 4.97 12.99 15.74
C ALA A 4 4.70 11.55 15.26
N ILE A 5 4.11 11.42 14.07
CA ILE A 5 3.85 10.12 13.45
C ILE A 5 5.20 9.51 13.07
N ASN A 6 5.52 8.36 13.64
CA ASN A 6 6.71 7.62 13.29
C ASN A 6 6.44 6.74 12.07
N LEU A 7 7.13 7.03 10.95
CA LEU A 7 7.00 6.30 9.70
C LEU A 7 8.27 5.57 9.37
N ARG A 8 8.14 4.34 8.88
CA ARG A 8 9.29 3.54 8.48
C ARG A 8 8.98 2.64 7.29
N ARG A 9 9.92 2.54 6.35
CA ARG A 9 9.88 1.50 5.31
C ARG A 9 10.25 0.16 5.95
N LEU A 10 9.44 -0.86 5.71
CA LEU A 10 9.70 -2.20 6.18
C LEU A 10 10.76 -2.89 5.31
N THR A 11 11.63 -3.64 5.96
CA THR A 11 12.69 -4.46 5.34
C THR A 11 12.44 -5.94 5.59
N SER A 12 13.30 -6.80 5.06
CA SER A 12 13.24 -8.25 5.30
C SER A 12 13.31 -8.64 6.78
N ASP A 13 13.86 -7.79 7.64
CA ASP A 13 13.91 -8.00 9.09
C ASP A 13 12.59 -7.64 9.80
N ASP A 14 11.65 -7.05 9.07
CA ASP A 14 10.40 -6.51 9.59
C ASP A 14 9.18 -7.40 9.32
N VAL A 15 9.36 -8.69 9.05
CA VAL A 15 8.25 -9.61 8.80
C VAL A 15 7.18 -9.57 9.89
N PRO A 16 7.51 -9.53 11.20
CA PRO A 16 6.49 -9.36 12.24
C PRO A 16 5.65 -8.09 12.09
N HIS A 17 6.26 -6.97 11.74
CA HIS A 17 5.54 -5.71 11.48
C HIS A 17 4.70 -5.77 10.21
N MET A 18 5.18 -6.46 9.16
CA MET A 18 4.39 -6.71 7.95
C MET A 18 3.14 -7.53 8.28
N ARG A 19 3.24 -8.54 9.13
CA ARG A 19 2.09 -9.32 9.59
C ARG A 19 1.09 -8.46 10.37
N ASN A 20 1.57 -7.57 11.22
CA ASN A 20 0.72 -6.62 11.95
C ASN A 20 0.03 -5.63 10.99
N MET A 21 0.73 -5.19 9.95
CA MET A 21 0.15 -4.34 8.91
C MET A 21 -0.95 -5.07 8.12
N LEU A 22 -0.72 -6.32 7.74
CA LEU A 22 -1.74 -7.16 7.09
C LEU A 22 -2.97 -7.33 7.98
N SER A 23 -2.78 -7.60 9.27
CA SER A 23 -3.90 -7.72 10.22
C SER A 23 -4.67 -6.41 10.35
N MET A 24 -3.98 -5.27 10.36
CA MET A 24 -4.60 -3.95 10.39
C MET A 24 -5.40 -3.70 9.10
N PHE A 25 -4.88 -4.08 7.93
CA PHE A 25 -5.61 -4.01 6.66
C PHE A 25 -6.88 -4.86 6.69
N GLY A 26 -6.79 -6.10 7.20
CA GLY A 26 -7.95 -6.97 7.34
C GLY A 26 -9.07 -6.35 8.17
N GLN A 27 -8.73 -5.68 9.25
CA GLN A 27 -9.69 -4.94 10.08
C GLN A 27 -10.23 -3.70 9.37
N ALA A 28 -9.35 -2.92 8.74
CA ALA A 28 -9.73 -1.67 8.10
C ALA A 28 -10.64 -1.88 6.88
N PHE A 29 -10.42 -2.96 6.13
CA PHE A 29 -11.19 -3.31 4.91
C PHE A 29 -12.32 -4.29 5.18
N ASP A 30 -12.45 -4.79 6.43
CA ASP A 30 -13.39 -5.87 6.79
C ASP A 30 -13.22 -7.10 5.88
N ASP A 31 -11.97 -7.45 5.62
CA ASP A 31 -11.58 -8.57 4.75
C ASP A 31 -10.52 -9.46 5.40
N PHE A 32 -10.93 -10.21 6.42
CA PHE A 32 -10.06 -11.13 7.15
C PHE A 32 -9.56 -12.29 6.30
N PRO A 33 -10.37 -12.90 5.41
CA PRO A 33 -9.88 -13.99 4.57
C PRO A 33 -8.66 -13.59 3.73
N THR A 34 -8.66 -12.41 3.12
CA THR A 34 -7.56 -11.96 2.25
C THR A 34 -6.30 -11.61 3.03
N TYR A 35 -6.44 -10.95 4.19
CA TYR A 35 -5.30 -10.32 4.87
C TYR A 35 -4.83 -11.03 6.14
N THR A 36 -5.67 -11.86 6.77
CA THR A 36 -5.41 -12.36 8.12
C THR A 36 -5.44 -13.87 8.25
N GLU A 37 -6.36 -14.55 7.57
CA GLU A 37 -6.61 -15.99 7.82
C GLU A 37 -5.55 -16.90 7.20
N ASP A 38 -4.95 -16.49 6.08
CA ASP A 38 -3.97 -17.27 5.33
C ASP A 38 -2.80 -16.39 4.88
N GLN A 39 -2.09 -15.81 5.85
CA GLN A 39 -0.96 -14.95 5.55
C GLN A 39 0.18 -15.73 4.89
N PRO A 40 0.96 -15.11 3.99
CA PRO A 40 2.09 -15.76 3.34
C PRO A 40 3.14 -16.23 4.33
N SER A 41 3.97 -17.19 3.92
CA SER A 41 5.08 -17.67 4.71
C SER A 41 6.10 -16.57 5.02
N THR A 42 6.88 -16.76 6.09
CA THR A 42 7.94 -15.82 6.46
C THR A 42 8.98 -15.64 5.34
N PRO A 43 9.48 -16.70 4.66
CA PRO A 43 10.38 -16.51 3.51
C PRO A 43 9.76 -15.69 2.37
N TYR A 44 8.49 -15.91 2.04
CA TYR A 44 7.80 -15.15 1.00
C TYR A 44 7.75 -13.66 1.34
N LEU A 45 7.35 -13.32 2.56
CA LEU A 45 7.28 -11.92 3.01
C LEU A 45 8.67 -11.28 3.08
N ALA A 46 9.68 -12.00 3.54
CA ALA A 46 11.05 -11.49 3.59
C ALA A 46 11.61 -11.20 2.19
N ASP A 47 11.39 -12.09 1.23
CA ASP A 47 11.79 -11.89 -0.16
C ASP A 47 11.07 -10.70 -0.79
N LEU A 48 9.76 -10.57 -0.55
CA LEU A 48 8.97 -9.45 -1.04
C LEU A 48 9.49 -8.11 -0.48
N LEU A 49 9.73 -8.04 0.83
CA LEU A 49 10.24 -6.83 1.50
C LEU A 49 11.66 -6.46 1.05
N SER A 50 12.46 -7.41 0.60
CA SER A 50 13.79 -7.16 0.03
C SER A 50 13.77 -6.81 -1.46
N SER A 51 12.64 -6.96 -2.13
CA SER A 51 12.49 -6.70 -3.56
C SER A 51 12.62 -5.21 -3.90
N ASN A 52 13.20 -4.92 -5.06
CA ASN A 52 13.27 -3.57 -5.61
C ASN A 52 11.94 -3.07 -6.20
N THR A 53 10.96 -3.96 -6.33
CA THR A 53 9.67 -3.67 -6.96
C THR A 53 8.50 -3.63 -5.97
N PHE A 54 8.79 -3.69 -4.67
CA PHE A 54 7.77 -3.62 -3.63
C PHE A 54 8.18 -2.65 -2.52
N ILE A 55 7.22 -1.89 -2.03
CA ILE A 55 7.37 -0.93 -0.94
C ILE A 55 6.27 -1.16 0.07
N ALA A 56 6.64 -1.38 1.33
CA ALA A 56 5.75 -1.31 2.46
C ALA A 56 6.20 -0.18 3.38
N LEU A 57 5.32 0.81 3.60
CA LEU A 57 5.51 1.87 4.58
C LEU A 57 4.54 1.65 5.73
N ALA A 58 5.02 1.73 6.95
CA ALA A 58 4.19 1.60 8.15
C ALA A 58 4.32 2.84 9.04
N ALA A 59 3.19 3.23 9.62
CA ALA A 59 3.11 4.25 10.66
C ALA A 59 2.96 3.56 12.01
N PHE A 60 3.69 4.03 13.01
CA PHE A 60 3.79 3.41 14.32
C PHE A 60 3.39 4.36 15.44
N GLU A 61 2.75 3.79 16.44
CA GLU A 61 2.64 4.32 17.80
C GLU A 61 3.34 3.31 18.73
N GLY A 62 4.52 3.66 19.23
CA GLY A 62 5.41 2.67 19.85
C GLY A 62 5.77 1.56 18.84
N ASP A 63 5.50 0.32 19.21
CA ASP A 63 5.69 -0.85 18.32
C ASP A 63 4.42 -1.27 17.56
N ARG A 64 3.32 -0.56 17.79
CA ARG A 64 2.04 -0.85 17.15
C ARG A 64 1.94 -0.20 15.78
N VAL A 65 1.59 -0.98 14.77
CA VAL A 65 1.24 -0.46 13.44
C VAL A 65 -0.15 0.17 13.49
N ILE A 66 -0.21 1.47 13.21
CA ILE A 66 -1.45 2.26 13.22
C ILE A 66 -1.90 2.71 11.83
N GLY A 67 -1.06 2.51 10.83
CA GLY A 67 -1.37 2.78 9.44
C GLY A 67 -0.30 2.19 8.55
N GLY A 68 -0.60 2.05 7.28
CA GLY A 68 0.36 1.52 6.34
C GLY A 68 -0.08 1.68 4.88
N LEU A 69 0.87 1.55 3.99
CA LEU A 69 0.62 1.39 2.57
C LEU A 69 1.52 0.30 1.98
N ALA A 70 0.97 -0.37 0.98
CA ALA A 70 1.68 -1.32 0.15
C ALA A 70 1.65 -0.82 -1.29
N ALA A 71 2.80 -0.76 -1.94
CA ALA A 71 2.93 -0.23 -3.29
C ALA A 71 3.88 -1.08 -4.13
N TYR A 72 3.65 -1.09 -5.43
CA TYR A 72 4.52 -1.75 -6.41
C TYR A 72 5.24 -0.71 -7.24
N VAL A 73 6.52 -0.95 -7.49
CA VAL A 73 7.35 -0.14 -8.38
C VAL A 73 7.35 -0.80 -9.75
N LEU A 74 6.88 -0.08 -10.75
CA LEU A 74 6.72 -0.56 -12.11
C LEU A 74 7.81 0.07 -12.99
N PRO A 75 8.90 -0.67 -13.32
CA PRO A 75 9.84 -0.22 -14.34
C PRO A 75 9.14 -0.12 -15.69
N LYS A 76 9.30 1.00 -16.37
CA LYS A 76 8.64 1.26 -17.65
C LYS A 76 9.50 0.78 -18.81
N PHE A 77 8.87 0.16 -19.79
CA PHE A 77 9.59 -0.35 -20.97
C PHE A 77 9.81 0.70 -22.05
N GLU A 78 8.95 1.72 -22.11
CA GLU A 78 9.00 2.77 -23.14
C GLU A 78 10.02 3.86 -22.84
N GLN A 79 10.43 4.01 -21.58
CA GLN A 79 11.46 4.95 -21.12
C GLN A 79 12.12 4.41 -19.85
N PRO A 80 13.39 4.77 -19.57
CA PRO A 80 14.09 4.33 -18.35
C PRO A 80 13.61 5.10 -17.12
N ARG A 81 12.36 4.91 -16.75
CA ARG A 81 11.68 5.53 -15.61
C ARG A 81 10.78 4.55 -14.91
N ARG A 82 10.16 4.93 -13.83
CA ARG A 82 9.29 4.11 -13.01
C ARG A 82 7.97 4.81 -12.73
N GLU A 83 6.93 4.01 -12.53
CA GLU A 83 5.68 4.38 -11.87
C GLU A 83 5.58 3.66 -10.54
N ILE A 84 4.87 4.24 -9.57
CA ILE A 84 4.55 3.57 -8.32
C ILE A 84 3.04 3.45 -8.22
N TYR A 85 2.57 2.21 -8.04
CA TYR A 85 1.17 1.91 -7.84
C TYR A 85 0.93 1.59 -6.36
N VAL A 86 0.18 2.45 -5.67
CA VAL A 86 -0.29 2.18 -4.32
C VAL A 86 -1.47 1.21 -4.40
N TYR A 87 -1.25 -0.01 -3.95
CA TYR A 87 -2.25 -1.06 -4.01
C TYR A 87 -3.20 -1.00 -2.81
N ASP A 88 -2.66 -0.88 -1.61
CA ASP A 88 -3.41 -0.73 -0.37
C ASP A 88 -2.89 0.42 0.47
N LEU A 89 -3.81 1.16 1.06
CA LEU A 89 -3.56 2.21 2.05
C LEU A 89 -4.67 2.18 3.09
N ALA A 90 -4.31 2.03 4.35
CA ALA A 90 -5.28 2.10 5.44
C ALA A 90 -4.68 2.68 6.72
N VAL A 91 -5.56 3.18 7.57
CA VAL A 91 -5.25 3.67 8.91
C VAL A 91 -6.20 3.00 9.90
N ALA A 92 -5.66 2.55 11.02
CA ALA A 92 -6.46 1.98 12.10
C ALA A 92 -7.56 2.96 12.53
N GLN A 93 -8.76 2.45 12.80
CA GLN A 93 -9.94 3.28 13.08
C GLN A 93 -9.69 4.31 14.19
N SER A 94 -8.96 3.93 15.23
CA SER A 94 -8.62 4.80 16.36
C SER A 94 -7.69 5.97 16.00
N HIS A 95 -7.05 5.93 14.84
CA HIS A 95 -6.05 6.91 14.40
C HIS A 95 -6.45 7.62 13.10
N ARG A 96 -7.69 7.45 12.65
CA ARG A 96 -8.22 8.15 11.47
C ARG A 96 -8.36 9.66 11.74
N ARG A 97 -8.25 10.44 10.65
CA ARG A 97 -8.37 11.91 10.66
C ARG A 97 -7.28 12.62 11.47
N LEU A 98 -6.18 11.94 11.78
CA LEU A 98 -5.00 12.51 12.44
C LEU A 98 -3.83 12.78 11.47
N GLY A 99 -4.08 12.71 10.17
CA GLY A 99 -3.07 12.97 9.13
C GLY A 99 -2.14 11.80 8.81
N VAL A 100 -2.41 10.60 9.32
CA VAL A 100 -1.55 9.41 9.10
C VAL A 100 -1.47 9.04 7.63
N ALA A 101 -2.60 8.97 6.92
CA ALA A 101 -2.62 8.65 5.48
C ALA A 101 -1.86 9.69 4.64
N THR A 102 -2.05 10.98 4.94
CA THR A 102 -1.31 12.06 4.29
C THR A 102 0.19 11.92 4.52
N ALA A 103 0.60 11.62 5.75
CA ALA A 103 2.01 11.43 6.11
C ALA A 103 2.63 10.24 5.35
N LEU A 104 1.91 9.12 5.21
CA LEU A 104 2.32 7.96 4.43
C LEU A 104 2.52 8.31 2.94
N ILE A 105 1.57 9.01 2.33
CA ILE A 105 1.68 9.44 0.92
C ILE A 105 2.85 10.41 0.75
N ARG A 106 3.05 11.36 1.67
CA ARG A 106 4.19 12.29 1.63
C ARG A 106 5.53 11.56 1.74
N ALA A 107 5.62 10.54 2.59
CA ALA A 107 6.82 9.69 2.68
C ALA A 107 7.05 8.94 1.36
N LEU A 108 6.00 8.40 0.75
CA LEU A 108 6.10 7.74 -0.55
C LEU A 108 6.53 8.70 -1.66
N GLN A 109 6.06 9.95 -1.66
CA GLN A 109 6.48 10.97 -2.62
C GLN A 109 7.99 11.24 -2.56
N ARG A 110 8.56 11.30 -1.35
CA ARG A 110 10.02 11.46 -1.19
C ARG A 110 10.77 10.26 -1.73
N LEU A 111 10.33 9.06 -1.38
CA LEU A 111 10.92 7.81 -1.87
C LEU A 111 10.78 7.67 -3.39
N ALA A 112 9.63 8.05 -3.96
CA ALA A 112 9.40 8.04 -5.41
C ALA A 112 10.44 8.89 -6.16
N ARG A 113 10.74 10.07 -5.63
CA ARG A 113 11.78 10.93 -6.20
C ARG A 113 13.16 10.27 -6.17
N GLU A 114 13.51 9.62 -5.06
CA GLU A 114 14.79 8.91 -4.92
C GLU A 114 14.90 7.71 -5.88
N LEU A 115 13.78 7.04 -6.15
CA LEU A 115 13.70 5.89 -7.05
C LEU A 115 13.57 6.27 -8.54
N GLY A 116 13.47 7.55 -8.87
CA GLY A 116 13.27 8.00 -10.24
C GLY A 116 11.88 7.69 -10.80
N ALA A 117 10.87 7.63 -9.92
CA ALA A 117 9.48 7.50 -10.35
C ALA A 117 8.91 8.88 -10.72
N TYR A 118 8.25 8.95 -11.88
CA TYR A 118 7.66 10.20 -12.35
C TYR A 118 6.22 10.40 -11.91
N VAL A 119 5.55 9.34 -11.44
CA VAL A 119 4.18 9.39 -10.95
C VAL A 119 3.93 8.30 -9.91
N ILE A 120 3.07 8.61 -8.96
CA ILE A 120 2.42 7.68 -8.05
C ILE A 120 0.94 7.67 -8.45
N PHE A 121 0.36 6.50 -8.64
CA PHE A 121 -1.08 6.41 -8.85
C PHE A 121 -1.72 5.45 -7.86
N ILE A 122 -2.98 5.71 -7.57
CA ILE A 122 -3.81 4.97 -6.64
C ILE A 122 -5.24 4.95 -7.16
N GLN A 123 -5.91 3.83 -6.97
CA GLN A 123 -7.32 3.67 -7.31
C GLN A 123 -8.19 3.80 -6.05
N ALA A 124 -9.39 4.30 -6.23
CA ALA A 124 -10.41 4.37 -5.19
C ALA A 124 -11.77 4.06 -5.79
N ASP A 125 -12.61 3.38 -5.03
CA ASP A 125 -13.99 3.14 -5.40
C ASP A 125 -14.85 4.39 -5.19
N TYR A 126 -15.89 4.56 -5.98
CA TYR A 126 -16.83 5.68 -5.86
C TYR A 126 -17.46 5.77 -4.46
N GLY A 127 -17.69 4.63 -3.81
CA GLY A 127 -18.27 4.58 -2.46
C GLY A 127 -17.32 4.97 -1.33
N ASP A 128 -16.00 5.04 -1.61
CA ASP A 128 -15.00 5.41 -0.60
C ASP A 128 -14.77 6.92 -0.58
N GLY A 129 -15.74 7.65 -0.04
CA GLY A 129 -15.70 9.12 0.06
C GLY A 129 -14.45 9.67 0.73
N PRO A 130 -14.02 9.14 1.89
CA PRO A 130 -12.79 9.60 2.55
C PRO A 130 -11.53 9.45 1.69
N ALA A 131 -11.34 8.32 1.01
CA ALA A 131 -10.22 8.09 0.11
C ALA A 131 -10.26 9.05 -1.09
N VAL A 132 -11.40 9.17 -1.75
CA VAL A 132 -11.59 10.11 -2.87
C VAL A 132 -11.28 11.55 -2.46
N ALA A 133 -11.76 11.99 -1.29
CA ALA A 133 -11.49 13.34 -0.78
C ALA A 133 -9.99 13.57 -0.52
N LEU A 134 -9.30 12.59 0.07
CA LEU A 134 -7.88 12.66 0.33
C LEU A 134 -7.07 12.75 -0.96
N TYR A 135 -7.32 11.85 -1.91
CA TYR A 135 -6.55 11.78 -3.15
C TYR A 135 -6.81 12.98 -4.07
N THR A 136 -8.02 13.52 -4.04
CA THR A 136 -8.35 14.76 -4.78
C THR A 136 -7.53 15.96 -4.30
N LYS A 137 -7.18 16.01 -3.02
CA LYS A 137 -6.31 17.06 -2.48
C LYS A 137 -4.84 16.90 -2.87
N LEU A 138 -4.40 15.68 -3.14
CA LEU A 138 -2.99 15.35 -3.34
C LEU A 138 -2.60 15.16 -4.80
N GLY A 139 -3.57 14.91 -5.68
CA GLY A 139 -3.28 14.59 -7.08
C GLY A 139 -4.38 15.03 -8.04
N THR A 140 -4.22 14.61 -9.28
CA THR A 140 -5.19 14.83 -10.35
C THR A 140 -6.01 13.56 -10.58
N ARG A 141 -7.34 13.71 -10.59
CA ARG A 141 -8.26 12.59 -10.79
C ARG A 141 -8.39 12.24 -12.27
N GLU A 142 -8.30 10.94 -12.56
CA GLU A 142 -8.69 10.34 -13.83
C GLU A 142 -9.76 9.28 -13.58
N GLU A 143 -10.70 9.15 -14.50
CA GLU A 143 -11.73 8.12 -14.44
C GLU A 143 -11.45 7.07 -15.50
N VAL A 144 -11.26 5.81 -15.05
CA VAL A 144 -10.96 4.67 -15.91
C VAL A 144 -11.86 3.50 -15.54
N LEU A 145 -12.12 2.62 -16.50
CA LEU A 145 -12.79 1.35 -16.24
C LEU A 145 -11.75 0.30 -15.86
N HIS A 146 -12.02 -0.45 -14.80
CA HIS A 146 -11.19 -1.56 -14.34
C HIS A 146 -11.83 -2.88 -14.77
N PHE A 147 -11.03 -3.80 -15.31
CA PHE A 147 -11.45 -5.12 -15.73
C PHE A 147 -10.54 -6.17 -15.12
N ASP A 148 -11.12 -7.19 -14.48
CA ASP A 148 -10.40 -8.38 -14.04
C ASP A 148 -10.55 -9.48 -15.09
N ILE A 149 -9.44 -9.98 -15.60
CA ILE A 149 -9.40 -11.08 -16.56
C ILE A 149 -8.69 -12.26 -15.90
N ARG A 150 -9.43 -13.35 -15.69
CA ARG A 150 -8.86 -14.54 -15.07
C ARG A 150 -7.87 -15.24 -16.02
N PRO A 151 -6.78 -15.79 -15.51
CA PRO A 151 -5.96 -16.72 -16.29
C PRO A 151 -6.80 -17.90 -16.78
N GLU A 152 -6.41 -18.49 -17.91
CA GLU A 152 -7.01 -19.74 -18.38
C GLU A 152 -6.85 -20.83 -17.32
N SER A 153 -7.91 -21.62 -17.11
CA SER A 153 -7.84 -22.84 -16.31
C SER A 153 -7.61 -24.03 -17.25
N GLU A 154 -7.07 -25.15 -16.73
CA GLU A 154 -6.91 -26.37 -17.51
C GLU A 154 -8.25 -26.89 -18.06
N ASP A 155 -9.36 -26.54 -17.42
CA ASP A 155 -10.73 -26.91 -17.84
C ASP A 155 -11.25 -26.07 -19.02
N ASP A 156 -10.66 -24.92 -19.32
CA ASP A 156 -11.08 -24.03 -20.42
C ASP A 156 -10.50 -24.47 -21.79
N THR A 157 -9.63 -25.50 -21.80
CA THR A 157 -8.97 -26.04 -23.01
C THR A 157 -9.62 -27.28 -23.59
N ALA A 158 -10.81 -27.67 -23.10
CA ALA A 158 -11.57 -28.83 -23.60
C ALA A 158 -12.58 -28.45 -24.69
#